data_395b650c62b1d5c3d080b0b1273399f8
#
_entry.id   395b650c62b1d5c3d080b0b1273399f8
#
_cell.length_a   1.000
_cell.length_b   1.000
_cell.length_c   1.000
_cell.angle_alpha   90.00
_cell.angle_beta   90.00
_cell.angle_gamma   90.00
#
_symmetry.space_group_name_H-M   'P 1'
#
loop_
_entity.id
_entity.type
_entity.pdbx_description
1 polymer ?
#
loop_
_entity_poly.entity_id
_entity_poly.type
_entity_poly.pdbx_seq_one_letter_code
_entity_poly.pdbx_strand_id
1 'polypeptide(L)'
;MNNIKNQINEHAWSTDKYGKRWEDYDTIVCPSGHIIDMQKLLDDQNRAKAALLHLQPFFSAFVGKLRPVYTFRIQTQATDGVNLFINPEFTDKLDLTEKVFVLAHEIMHCVLNHLRRGRGHNPQRSNIAADYECNITLSDASGCMGLVKKSTIKKMDAYIDDKYNSWGYEKIYDDVKDSAKDSQDNSGQSQDAQNNQQDQLSQDYIDGWNKAMEDYKKGKLKL
;
A
#
# COMPACT_ATOMS: atom_id res chain seq x y z
N MET A 1 -12.99 13.16 -25.73
CA MET A 1 -11.80 14.01 -25.48
C MET A 1 -11.29 13.94 -24.02
N ASN A 2 -12.06 13.41 -23.06
CA ASN A 2 -11.64 13.34 -21.64
C ASN A 2 -10.64 12.20 -21.32
N ASN A 3 -10.56 11.16 -22.15
CA ASN A 3 -9.67 10.01 -21.89
C ASN A 3 -8.17 10.29 -22.09
N ILE A 4 -7.83 11.27 -22.94
CA ILE A 4 -6.42 11.58 -23.24
C ILE A 4 -5.78 12.40 -22.10
N LYS A 5 -6.54 13.28 -21.44
CA LYS A 5 -6.01 14.07 -20.30
C LYS A 5 -5.72 13.24 -19.06
N ASN A 6 -6.52 12.19 -18.81
CA ASN A 6 -6.28 11.28 -17.67
C ASN A 6 -5.07 10.36 -17.91
N GLN A 7 -4.87 9.88 -19.14
CA GLN A 7 -3.69 9.09 -19.49
C GLN A 7 -2.38 9.90 -19.35
N ILE A 8 -2.39 11.21 -19.69
CA ILE A 8 -1.21 12.07 -19.56
C ILE A 8 -0.80 12.27 -18.09
N ASN A 9 -1.75 12.31 -17.15
CA ASN A 9 -1.43 12.44 -15.71
C ASN A 9 -0.89 11.15 -15.11
N GLU A 10 -1.40 9.98 -15.47
CA GLU A 10 -0.88 8.69 -15.01
C GLU A 10 0.55 8.45 -15.51
N HIS A 11 0.85 8.79 -16.78
CA HIS A 11 2.20 8.69 -17.34
C HIS A 11 3.21 9.61 -16.65
N ALA A 12 2.81 10.80 -16.20
CA ALA A 12 3.71 11.75 -15.54
C ALA A 12 4.23 11.28 -14.17
N TRP A 13 3.63 10.26 -13.56
CA TRP A 13 4.06 9.72 -12.27
C TRP A 13 5.06 8.59 -12.40
N SER A 14 5.01 7.84 -13.49
CA SER A 14 5.83 6.64 -13.73
C SER A 14 6.93 6.84 -14.76
N THR A 15 7.10 8.06 -15.27
CA THR A 15 8.06 8.36 -16.33
C THR A 15 9.07 9.43 -15.91
N ASP A 16 10.21 9.41 -16.59
CA ASP A 16 11.17 10.49 -16.53
C ASP A 16 10.67 11.75 -17.27
N LYS A 17 11.49 12.80 -17.31
CA LYS A 17 11.17 14.06 -18.01
C LYS A 17 11.01 13.92 -19.54
N TYR A 18 11.39 12.78 -20.13
CA TYR A 18 11.24 12.48 -21.54
C TYR A 18 10.08 11.53 -21.83
N GLY A 19 9.31 11.11 -20.80
CA GLY A 19 8.17 10.21 -20.93
C GLY A 19 8.53 8.74 -21.01
N LYS A 20 9.79 8.35 -20.75
CA LYS A 20 10.19 6.95 -20.65
C LYS A 20 9.88 6.42 -19.23
N ARG A 21 9.27 5.24 -19.14
CA ARG A 21 8.93 4.61 -17.87
C ARG A 21 10.17 4.18 -17.11
N TRP A 22 10.13 4.26 -15.77
CA TRP A 22 11.28 3.89 -14.96
C TRP A 22 11.66 2.41 -15.09
N GLU A 23 10.67 1.53 -15.25
CA GLU A 23 10.90 0.10 -15.45
C GLU A 23 11.48 -0.29 -16.82
N ASP A 24 11.53 0.65 -17.76
CA ASP A 24 12.12 0.43 -19.10
C ASP A 24 13.64 0.73 -19.14
N TYR A 25 14.22 1.09 -17.99
CA TYR A 25 15.65 1.29 -17.84
C TYR A 25 16.31 0.05 -17.22
N ASP A 26 17.54 -0.24 -17.65
CA ASP A 26 18.37 -1.26 -16.99
C ASP A 26 18.81 -0.77 -15.60
N THR A 27 19.19 0.50 -15.52
CA THR A 27 19.60 1.16 -14.28
C THR A 27 18.98 2.56 -14.19
N ILE A 28 18.65 2.98 -12.97
CA ILE A 28 18.17 4.32 -12.68
C ILE A 28 19.01 4.97 -11.59
N VAL A 29 19.15 6.29 -11.67
CA VAL A 29 19.78 7.10 -10.61
C VAL A 29 18.68 7.79 -9.81
N CYS A 30 18.63 7.48 -8.53
CA CYS A 30 17.66 8.05 -7.61
C CYS A 30 17.98 9.52 -7.32
N PRO A 31 17.01 10.29 -6.79
CA PRO A 31 17.24 11.66 -6.33
C PRO A 31 18.36 11.79 -5.29
N SER A 32 18.61 10.77 -4.47
CA SER A 32 19.71 10.71 -3.51
C SER A 32 21.09 10.43 -4.13
N GLY A 33 21.15 10.09 -5.42
CA GLY A 33 22.36 9.63 -6.11
C GLY A 33 22.58 8.11 -6.05
N HIS A 34 21.72 7.35 -5.34
CA HIS A 34 21.78 5.89 -5.33
C HIS A 34 21.46 5.32 -6.71
N ILE A 35 22.19 4.29 -7.13
CA ILE A 35 21.99 3.62 -8.43
C ILE A 35 21.28 2.30 -8.19
N ILE A 36 20.18 2.08 -8.90
CA ILE A 36 19.36 0.87 -8.81
C ILE A 36 19.43 0.10 -10.13
N ASP A 37 19.71 -1.20 -10.04
CA ASP A 37 19.47 -2.17 -11.09
C ASP A 37 17.96 -2.51 -11.12
N MET A 38 17.28 -2.05 -12.17
CA MET A 38 15.84 -2.21 -12.30
C MET A 38 15.43 -3.66 -12.55
N GLN A 39 16.24 -4.44 -13.27
CA GLN A 39 15.94 -5.85 -13.49
C GLN A 39 15.98 -6.61 -12.17
N LYS A 40 16.99 -6.38 -11.34
CA LYS A 40 17.10 -6.95 -10.00
C LYS A 40 15.90 -6.53 -9.12
N LEU A 41 15.53 -5.26 -9.15
CA LEU A 41 14.39 -4.75 -8.39
C LEU A 41 13.08 -5.45 -8.81
N LEU A 42 12.82 -5.61 -10.11
CA LEU A 42 11.64 -6.30 -10.63
C LEU A 42 11.64 -7.79 -10.22
N ASP A 43 12.77 -8.45 -10.29
CA ASP A 43 12.91 -9.85 -9.88
C ASP A 43 12.66 -10.03 -8.37
N ASP A 44 13.17 -9.12 -7.55
CA ASP A 44 12.93 -9.11 -6.11
C ASP A 44 11.45 -8.87 -5.77
N GLN A 45 10.76 -8.00 -6.52
CA GLN A 45 9.32 -7.80 -6.39
C GLN A 45 8.52 -9.07 -6.76
N ASN A 46 8.92 -9.76 -7.82
CA ASN A 46 8.30 -11.01 -8.22
C ASN A 46 8.54 -12.12 -7.18
N ARG A 47 9.73 -12.17 -6.57
CA ARG A 47 10.03 -13.07 -5.45
C ARG A 47 9.16 -12.75 -4.22
N ALA A 48 8.96 -11.47 -3.90
CA ALA A 48 8.10 -11.07 -2.78
C ALA A 48 6.63 -11.47 -3.04
N LYS A 49 6.13 -11.29 -4.26
CA LYS A 49 4.79 -11.77 -4.66
C LYS A 49 4.67 -13.29 -4.49
N ALA A 50 5.61 -14.05 -5.01
CA ALA A 50 5.61 -15.52 -4.90
C ALA A 50 5.67 -15.97 -3.43
N ALA A 51 6.53 -15.36 -2.61
CA ALA A 51 6.63 -15.65 -1.19
C ALA A 51 5.33 -15.33 -0.44
N LEU A 52 4.70 -14.18 -0.73
CA LEU A 52 3.41 -13.81 -0.14
C LEU A 52 2.32 -14.84 -0.46
N LEU A 53 2.24 -15.29 -1.72
CA LEU A 53 1.25 -16.30 -2.14
C LEU A 53 1.49 -17.65 -1.48
N HIS A 54 2.76 -18.02 -1.25
CA HIS A 54 3.11 -19.26 -0.56
C HIS A 54 2.78 -19.18 0.94
N LEU A 55 3.08 -18.05 1.59
CA LEU A 55 2.85 -17.88 3.04
C LEU A 55 1.38 -17.69 3.37
N GLN A 56 0.65 -16.96 2.52
CA GLN A 56 -0.75 -16.61 2.73
C GLN A 56 -1.52 -16.68 1.40
N PRO A 57 -2.03 -17.86 1.02
CA PRO A 57 -2.79 -18.08 -0.22
C PRO A 57 -3.98 -17.14 -0.41
N PHE A 58 -4.52 -16.59 0.68
CA PHE A 58 -5.56 -15.55 0.65
C PHE A 58 -5.24 -14.40 -0.31
N PHE A 59 -3.97 -13.99 -0.40
CA PHE A 59 -3.56 -12.89 -1.26
C PHE A 59 -3.58 -13.21 -2.76
N SER A 60 -3.77 -14.50 -3.16
CA SER A 60 -3.80 -14.89 -4.56
C SER A 60 -4.89 -14.16 -5.37
N ALA A 61 -6.02 -13.85 -4.73
CA ALA A 61 -7.11 -13.11 -5.35
C ALA A 61 -6.75 -11.64 -5.66
N PHE A 62 -5.67 -11.13 -5.10
CA PHE A 62 -5.41 -9.70 -5.03
C PHE A 62 -4.07 -9.27 -5.64
N VAL A 63 -3.00 -10.06 -5.47
CA VAL A 63 -1.64 -9.72 -5.90
C VAL A 63 -1.55 -9.30 -7.37
N GLY A 64 -2.34 -9.93 -8.26
CA GLY A 64 -2.33 -9.63 -9.69
C GLY A 64 -3.24 -8.46 -10.11
N LYS A 65 -3.98 -7.86 -9.19
CA LYS A 65 -4.98 -6.83 -9.54
C LYS A 65 -4.41 -5.42 -9.48
N LEU A 66 -3.46 -5.16 -8.58
CA LEU A 66 -2.81 -3.86 -8.50
C LEU A 66 -1.76 -3.73 -9.60
N ARG A 67 -1.83 -2.66 -10.37
CA ARG A 67 -0.86 -2.33 -11.42
C ARG A 67 0.35 -1.63 -10.79
N PRO A 68 1.57 -2.15 -10.93
CA PRO A 68 2.75 -1.48 -10.39
C PRO A 68 3.04 -0.19 -11.16
N VAL A 69 3.35 0.88 -10.42
CA VAL A 69 3.72 2.20 -10.93
C VAL A 69 4.95 2.66 -10.17
N TYR A 70 6.11 2.62 -10.80
CA TYR A 70 7.36 3.07 -10.17
C TYR A 70 7.45 4.59 -10.18
N THR A 71 7.72 5.20 -9.02
CA THR A 71 7.72 6.66 -8.87
C THR A 71 8.57 7.12 -7.69
N PHE A 72 9.23 8.27 -7.83
CA PHE A 72 9.93 8.96 -6.74
C PHE A 72 9.10 10.02 -6.04
N ARG A 73 7.81 10.15 -6.38
CA ARG A 73 6.91 11.17 -5.80
C ARG A 73 6.36 10.79 -4.42
N ILE A 74 6.52 9.55 -4.02
CA ILE A 74 6.16 9.04 -2.69
C ILE A 74 7.43 8.56 -1.98
N GLN A 75 7.38 8.51 -0.66
CA GLN A 75 8.55 8.09 0.12
C GLN A 75 8.72 6.57 0.19
N THR A 76 7.61 5.82 0.24
CA THR A 76 7.58 4.38 0.46
C THR A 76 6.82 3.66 -0.66
N GLN A 77 5.72 3.00 -0.32
CA GLN A 77 4.72 2.48 -1.27
C GLN A 77 3.36 3.04 -0.89
N ALA A 78 2.41 2.99 -1.81
CA ALA A 78 1.02 3.41 -1.59
C ALA A 78 0.10 2.74 -2.61
N THR A 79 -1.20 2.68 -2.32
CA THR A 79 -2.21 2.23 -3.28
C THR A 79 -3.39 3.19 -3.36
N ASP A 80 -3.94 3.33 -4.56
CA ASP A 80 -5.24 3.99 -4.80
C ASP A 80 -6.37 2.97 -5.05
N GLY A 81 -6.07 1.68 -4.85
CA GLY A 81 -6.99 0.58 -5.11
C GLY A 81 -6.93 0.02 -6.54
N VAL A 82 -6.27 0.69 -7.46
CA VAL A 82 -6.03 0.26 -8.85
C VAL A 82 -4.53 0.09 -9.10
N ASN A 83 -3.75 1.05 -8.64
CA ASN A 83 -2.31 1.09 -8.81
C ASN A 83 -1.61 0.79 -7.48
N LEU A 84 -0.45 0.16 -7.57
CA LEU A 84 0.52 0.05 -6.51
C LEU A 84 1.68 0.98 -6.87
N PHE A 85 1.73 2.13 -6.22
CA PHE A 85 2.82 3.08 -6.36
C PHE A 85 4.01 2.58 -5.56
N ILE A 86 5.18 2.52 -6.19
CA ILE A 86 6.39 1.92 -5.64
C ILE A 86 7.52 2.93 -5.75
N ASN A 87 8.08 3.35 -4.62
CA ASN A 87 9.33 4.08 -4.64
C ASN A 87 10.50 3.08 -4.83
N PRO A 88 11.24 3.14 -5.94
CA PRO A 88 12.32 2.19 -6.20
C PRO A 88 13.42 2.25 -5.14
N GLU A 89 13.80 3.46 -4.69
CA GLU A 89 14.87 3.66 -3.73
C GLU A 89 14.55 3.11 -2.34
N PHE A 90 13.31 3.25 -1.89
CA PHE A 90 12.83 2.62 -0.67
C PHE A 90 12.84 1.10 -0.80
N THR A 91 12.27 0.61 -1.89
CA THR A 91 12.06 -0.82 -2.10
C THR A 91 13.36 -1.61 -2.29
N ASP A 92 14.37 -1.03 -2.95
CA ASP A 92 15.67 -1.69 -3.15
C ASP A 92 16.39 -1.96 -1.82
N LYS A 93 16.19 -1.11 -0.81
CA LYS A 93 16.80 -1.24 0.52
C LYS A 93 16.17 -2.33 1.39
N LEU A 94 14.99 -2.80 1.05
CA LEU A 94 14.25 -3.79 1.84
C LEU A 94 14.77 -5.21 1.61
N ASP A 95 14.81 -6.01 2.67
CA ASP A 95 14.97 -7.45 2.55
C ASP A 95 13.68 -8.13 2.04
N LEU A 96 13.72 -9.44 1.75
CA LEU A 96 12.58 -10.16 1.19
C LEU A 96 11.38 -10.15 2.14
N THR A 97 11.58 -10.31 3.43
CA THR A 97 10.51 -10.33 4.44
C THR A 97 9.84 -8.96 4.52
N GLU A 98 10.63 -7.90 4.49
CA GLU A 98 10.15 -6.52 4.48
C GLU A 98 9.39 -6.20 3.19
N LYS A 99 9.87 -6.66 2.02
CA LYS A 99 9.15 -6.54 0.73
C LYS A 99 7.81 -7.26 0.75
N VAL A 100 7.76 -8.46 1.31
CA VAL A 100 6.52 -9.24 1.48
C VAL A 100 5.54 -8.50 2.39
N PHE A 101 6.03 -7.96 3.51
CA PHE A 101 5.20 -7.21 4.44
C PHE A 101 4.62 -5.96 3.79
N VAL A 102 5.43 -5.12 3.14
CA VAL A 102 4.97 -3.88 2.51
C VAL A 102 3.95 -4.17 1.40
N LEU A 103 4.19 -5.19 0.57
CA LEU A 103 3.23 -5.61 -0.45
C LEU A 103 1.90 -6.06 0.16
N ALA A 104 1.94 -6.86 1.21
CA ALA A 104 0.74 -7.32 1.90
C ALA A 104 -0.01 -6.15 2.56
N HIS A 105 0.71 -5.19 3.13
CA HIS A 105 0.17 -3.99 3.75
C HIS A 105 -0.66 -3.18 2.75
N GLU A 106 -0.11 -2.88 1.57
CA GLU A 106 -0.84 -2.14 0.53
C GLU A 106 -2.10 -2.89 0.05
N ILE A 107 -2.00 -4.21 -0.09
CA ILE A 107 -3.17 -5.02 -0.43
C ILE A 107 -4.20 -4.99 0.70
N MET A 108 -3.79 -4.99 1.97
CA MET A 108 -4.71 -4.93 3.11
C MET A 108 -5.50 -3.62 3.16
N HIS A 109 -4.95 -2.48 2.73
CA HIS A 109 -5.74 -1.26 2.60
C HIS A 109 -6.95 -1.45 1.68
N CYS A 110 -6.77 -2.20 0.61
CA CYS A 110 -7.87 -2.53 -0.31
C CYS A 110 -8.83 -3.56 0.32
N VAL A 111 -8.31 -4.64 0.92
CA VAL A 111 -9.09 -5.72 1.56
C VAL A 111 -9.99 -5.16 2.66
N LEU A 112 -9.43 -4.30 3.52
CA LEU A 112 -10.14 -3.67 4.63
C LEU A 112 -10.96 -2.44 4.21
N ASN A 113 -10.93 -2.11 2.90
CA ASN A 113 -11.71 -1.03 2.31
C ASN A 113 -11.41 0.36 2.92
N HIS A 114 -10.15 0.61 3.30
CA HIS A 114 -9.73 1.84 3.97
C HIS A 114 -9.99 3.08 3.12
N LEU A 115 -9.75 2.99 1.79
CA LEU A 115 -10.00 4.07 0.85
C LEU A 115 -11.45 4.60 0.88
N ARG A 116 -12.41 3.72 1.16
CA ARG A 116 -13.82 4.10 1.32
C ARG A 116 -14.15 4.51 2.75
N ARG A 117 -13.68 3.72 3.74
CA ARG A 117 -13.95 3.95 5.17
C ARG A 117 -13.37 5.28 5.64
N GLY A 118 -12.25 5.73 5.07
CA GLY A 118 -11.61 7.02 5.36
C GLY A 118 -12.29 8.25 4.75
N ARG A 119 -13.30 8.09 3.90
CA ARG A 119 -13.96 9.23 3.26
C ARG A 119 -14.62 10.14 4.31
N GLY A 120 -14.36 11.45 4.19
CA GLY A 120 -14.88 12.45 5.13
C GLY A 120 -14.14 12.51 6.47
N HIS A 121 -13.16 11.64 6.69
CA HIS A 121 -12.27 11.69 7.86
C HIS A 121 -11.07 12.63 7.59
N ASN A 122 -10.38 13.03 8.66
CA ASN A 122 -9.10 13.71 8.49
C ASN A 122 -8.09 12.74 7.83
N PRO A 123 -7.48 13.08 6.69
CA PRO A 123 -6.66 12.14 5.91
C PRO A 123 -5.49 11.57 6.70
N GLN A 124 -4.76 12.41 7.42
CA GLN A 124 -3.59 11.99 8.19
C GLN A 124 -3.94 11.00 9.31
N ARG A 125 -5.00 11.29 10.08
CA ARG A 125 -5.48 10.40 11.14
C ARG A 125 -6.06 9.11 10.55
N SER A 126 -6.76 9.22 9.43
CA SER A 126 -7.31 8.08 8.70
C SER A 126 -6.20 7.12 8.28
N ASN A 127 -5.10 7.64 7.73
CA ASN A 127 -3.94 6.84 7.35
C ASN A 127 -3.32 6.13 8.56
N ILE A 128 -3.06 6.86 9.65
CA ILE A 128 -2.51 6.28 10.89
C ILE A 128 -3.40 5.15 11.43
N ALA A 129 -4.71 5.35 11.46
CA ALA A 129 -5.65 4.34 11.95
C ALA A 129 -5.69 3.11 11.04
N ALA A 130 -5.67 3.32 9.73
CA ALA A 130 -5.63 2.27 8.72
C ALA A 130 -4.33 1.45 8.79
N ASP A 131 -3.20 2.11 8.99
CA ASP A 131 -1.89 1.47 9.15
C ASP A 131 -1.84 0.59 10.40
N TYR A 132 -2.38 1.06 11.53
CA TYR A 132 -2.50 0.23 12.73
C TYR A 132 -3.35 -1.03 12.46
N GLU A 133 -4.52 -0.90 11.82
CA GLU A 133 -5.37 -2.06 11.51
C GLU A 133 -4.67 -3.04 10.56
N CYS A 134 -3.99 -2.55 9.50
CA CYS A 134 -3.21 -3.40 8.60
C CYS A 134 -2.08 -4.12 9.32
N ASN A 135 -1.26 -3.38 10.06
CA ASN A 135 -0.04 -3.91 10.66
C ASN A 135 -0.33 -4.92 11.77
N ILE A 136 -1.32 -4.65 12.62
CA ILE A 136 -1.71 -5.62 13.65
C ILE A 136 -2.31 -6.89 13.03
N THR A 137 -3.09 -6.76 11.97
CA THR A 137 -3.69 -7.89 11.25
C THR A 137 -2.63 -8.78 10.59
N LEU A 138 -1.59 -8.20 10.01
CA LEU A 138 -0.49 -8.93 9.35
C LEU A 138 0.51 -9.53 10.33
N SER A 139 0.55 -9.04 11.57
CA SER A 139 1.54 -9.44 12.56
C SER A 139 1.33 -10.84 13.11
N ASP A 140 2.30 -11.32 13.90
CA ASP A 140 2.24 -12.55 14.67
C ASP A 140 1.49 -12.42 16.02
N ALA A 141 0.73 -11.33 16.20
CA ALA A 141 -0.14 -11.16 17.36
C ALA A 141 -1.26 -12.20 17.37
N SER A 142 -1.73 -12.56 18.55
CA SER A 142 -2.77 -13.58 18.73
C SER A 142 -4.04 -13.26 17.93
N GLY A 143 -4.50 -14.21 17.14
CA GLY A 143 -5.72 -14.08 16.31
C GLY A 143 -5.51 -13.34 14.98
N CYS A 144 -4.28 -12.97 14.66
CA CYS A 144 -3.91 -12.28 13.42
C CYS A 144 -3.34 -13.24 12.37
N MET A 145 -3.01 -12.73 11.19
CA MET A 145 -2.58 -13.56 10.06
C MET A 145 -1.21 -14.23 10.27
N GLY A 146 -0.35 -13.66 11.13
CA GLY A 146 0.97 -14.21 11.42
C GLY A 146 1.95 -14.17 10.25
N LEU A 147 1.75 -13.24 9.31
CA LEU A 147 2.60 -13.13 8.12
C LEU A 147 4.02 -12.68 8.47
N VAL A 148 4.15 -11.72 9.38
CA VAL A 148 5.43 -11.17 9.83
C VAL A 148 5.48 -11.02 11.35
N LYS A 149 6.71 -11.01 11.89
CA LYS A 149 6.93 -10.74 13.31
C LYS A 149 6.73 -9.25 13.60
N LYS A 150 6.13 -8.92 14.74
CA LYS A 150 6.03 -7.54 15.23
C LYS A 150 7.38 -6.83 15.30
N SER A 151 8.46 -7.56 15.58
CA SER A 151 9.82 -6.99 15.58
C SER A 151 10.24 -6.48 14.21
N THR A 152 9.83 -7.13 13.14
CA THR A 152 10.08 -6.66 11.76
C THR A 152 9.33 -5.34 11.49
N ILE A 153 8.05 -5.27 11.87
CA ILE A 153 7.23 -4.06 11.70
C ILE A 153 7.84 -2.88 12.47
N LYS A 154 8.27 -3.11 13.72
CA LYS A 154 8.96 -2.10 14.54
C LYS A 154 10.31 -1.66 13.95
N LYS A 155 11.09 -2.60 13.39
CA LYS A 155 12.35 -2.29 12.71
C LYS A 155 12.16 -1.34 11.53
N MET A 156 11.02 -1.43 10.86
CA MET A 156 10.64 -0.56 9.74
C MET A 156 10.02 0.77 10.18
N ASP A 157 9.98 1.06 11.47
CA ASP A 157 9.34 2.25 12.05
C ASP A 157 7.85 2.39 11.67
N ALA A 158 7.18 1.26 11.44
CA ALA A 158 5.77 1.23 11.09
C ALA A 158 4.87 1.15 12.33
N TYR A 159 3.68 1.74 12.24
CA TYR A 159 2.73 1.79 13.35
C TYR A 159 2.28 0.41 13.79
N ILE A 160 2.53 0.04 15.06
CA ILE A 160 2.02 -1.19 15.68
C ILE A 160 1.90 -1.05 17.19
N ASP A 161 0.70 -1.35 17.71
CA ASP A 161 0.41 -1.33 19.14
C ASP A 161 -0.57 -2.47 19.47
N ASP A 162 -0.27 -3.26 20.50
CA ASP A 162 -1.11 -4.40 20.93
C ASP A 162 -2.49 -3.98 21.41
N LYS A 163 -2.66 -2.74 21.88
CA LYS A 163 -3.96 -2.22 22.30
C LYS A 163 -5.00 -2.27 21.18
N TYR A 164 -4.54 -2.21 19.92
CA TYR A 164 -5.42 -2.26 18.75
C TYR A 164 -5.74 -3.67 18.25
N ASN A 165 -5.26 -4.70 18.95
CA ASN A 165 -5.61 -6.07 18.60
C ASN A 165 -7.13 -6.26 18.64
N SER A 166 -7.70 -6.78 17.55
CA SER A 166 -9.15 -6.96 17.36
C SER A 166 -9.97 -5.65 17.29
N TRP A 167 -9.31 -4.48 17.12
CA TRP A 167 -10.01 -3.23 16.84
C TRP A 167 -10.14 -3.02 15.33
N GLY A 168 -11.31 -2.53 14.90
CA GLY A 168 -11.50 -2.06 13.53
C GLY A 168 -11.08 -0.59 13.37
N TYR A 169 -10.90 -0.18 12.13
CA TYR A 169 -10.45 1.15 11.71
C TYR A 169 -11.17 2.30 12.45
N GLU A 170 -12.51 2.26 12.55
CA GLU A 170 -13.29 3.35 13.13
C GLU A 170 -12.95 3.57 14.60
N LYS A 171 -12.82 2.47 15.34
CA LYS A 171 -12.45 2.52 16.76
C LYS A 171 -11.03 3.02 16.95
N ILE A 172 -10.10 2.61 16.09
CA ILE A 172 -8.71 3.10 16.11
C ILE A 172 -8.68 4.58 15.74
N TYR A 173 -9.44 4.99 14.72
CA TYR A 173 -9.53 6.39 14.29
C TYR A 173 -10.00 7.32 15.42
N ASP A 174 -10.99 6.89 16.19
CA ASP A 174 -11.49 7.67 17.32
C ASP A 174 -10.45 7.79 18.45
N ASP A 175 -9.74 6.71 18.75
CA ASP A 175 -8.68 6.69 19.77
C ASP A 175 -7.47 7.56 19.37
N VAL A 176 -7.02 7.46 18.11
CA VAL A 176 -5.93 8.31 17.57
C VAL A 176 -6.32 9.80 17.59
N LYS A 177 -7.61 10.11 17.38
CA LYS A 177 -8.12 11.48 17.47
C LYS A 177 -7.99 12.07 18.87
N ASP A 178 -8.26 11.27 19.89
CA ASP A 178 -8.18 11.74 21.27
C ASP A 178 -6.72 11.93 21.71
N SER A 179 -5.81 11.05 21.28
CA SER A 179 -4.36 11.17 21.52
C SER A 179 -3.74 12.41 20.88
N ALA A 180 -4.28 12.88 19.74
CA ALA A 180 -3.78 14.06 19.03
C ALA A 180 -4.18 15.40 19.70
N LYS A 181 -5.12 15.40 20.64
CA LYS A 181 -5.47 16.61 21.41
C LYS A 181 -4.39 17.00 22.41
N ASP A 182 -3.53 16.06 22.82
CA ASP A 182 -2.44 16.29 23.77
C ASP A 182 -1.13 16.74 23.11
N SER A 183 -1.09 16.81 21.78
CA SER A 183 0.12 17.16 20.99
C SER A 183 -0.15 18.34 20.05
N GLN A 184 -0.46 19.52 20.59
CA GLN A 184 -0.27 20.75 19.85
C GLN A 184 1.21 21.17 20.03
N ASP A 185 2.07 20.70 19.13
CA ASP A 185 3.18 21.42 18.50
C ASP A 185 4.04 20.43 17.70
N ASN A 186 4.03 20.53 16.44
CA ASN A 186 5.11 20.67 15.47
C ASN A 186 4.72 20.21 14.06
N SER A 187 4.90 21.16 13.18
CA SER A 187 4.73 21.15 11.75
C SER A 187 5.52 20.04 11.02
N GLY A 188 4.81 19.26 10.20
CA GLY A 188 5.36 18.43 9.15
C GLY A 188 4.37 18.34 8.00
N GLN A 189 4.59 19.14 6.94
CA GLN A 189 3.77 19.16 5.73
C GLN A 189 3.91 17.84 4.98
N SER A 190 2.83 17.08 4.90
CA SER A 190 2.62 16.07 3.87
C SER A 190 1.61 16.64 2.88
N GLN A 191 2.01 16.72 1.61
CA GLN A 191 1.23 17.32 0.54
C GLN A 191 0.07 16.39 0.15
N ASP A 192 -1.14 16.80 0.50
CA ASP A 192 -2.36 16.29 -0.08
C ASP A 192 -2.53 16.87 -1.49
N ALA A 193 -2.53 16.01 -2.48
CA ALA A 193 -3.02 16.34 -3.79
C ALA A 193 -3.99 15.27 -4.27
N GLN A 194 -5.22 15.70 -4.47
CA GLN A 194 -6.21 15.12 -5.39
C GLN A 194 -7.36 14.31 -4.81
N ASN A 195 -8.39 15.05 -4.48
CA ASN A 195 -9.64 14.48 -3.94
C ASN A 195 -10.84 14.49 -4.92
N ASN A 196 -10.70 14.62 -6.25
CA ASN A 196 -11.88 14.76 -7.13
C ASN A 196 -11.93 13.93 -8.42
N GLN A 197 -10.97 13.04 -8.72
CA GLN A 197 -11.05 12.10 -9.86
C GLN A 197 -11.00 10.62 -9.47
N GLN A 198 -10.84 10.34 -8.20
CA GLN A 198 -10.75 9.00 -7.64
C GLN A 198 -12.08 8.26 -7.52
N ASP A 199 -13.21 8.98 -7.62
CA ASP A 199 -14.52 8.42 -7.25
C ASP A 199 -15.08 7.40 -8.25
N GLN A 200 -14.76 7.47 -9.53
CA GLN A 200 -15.33 6.56 -10.53
C GLN A 200 -14.44 5.32 -10.79
N LEU A 201 -13.13 5.49 -10.82
CA LEU A 201 -12.17 4.38 -10.93
C LEU A 201 -12.16 3.50 -9.67
N SER A 202 -12.38 4.12 -8.49
CA SER A 202 -12.47 3.39 -7.24
C SER A 202 -13.72 2.51 -7.13
N GLN A 203 -14.83 2.84 -7.77
CA GLN A 203 -16.06 2.05 -7.67
C GLN A 203 -15.96 0.73 -8.45
N ASP A 204 -15.50 0.77 -9.70
CA ASP A 204 -15.29 -0.43 -10.53
C ASP A 204 -14.29 -1.40 -9.87
N TYR A 205 -13.30 -0.82 -9.18
CA TYR A 205 -12.31 -1.60 -8.44
C TYR A 205 -12.90 -2.21 -7.16
N ILE A 206 -13.66 -1.42 -6.38
CA ILE A 206 -14.38 -1.89 -5.19
C ILE A 206 -15.32 -3.04 -5.57
N ASP A 207 -16.03 -2.94 -6.67
CA ASP A 207 -16.94 -3.99 -7.15
C ASP A 207 -16.15 -5.24 -7.58
N GLY A 208 -15.01 -5.08 -8.24
CA GLY A 208 -14.07 -6.15 -8.55
C GLY A 208 -13.52 -6.84 -7.30
N TRP A 209 -13.21 -6.08 -6.24
CA TRP A 209 -12.75 -6.58 -4.96
C TRP A 209 -13.85 -7.32 -4.20
N ASN A 210 -15.03 -6.74 -4.11
CA ASN A 210 -16.19 -7.37 -3.46
C ASN A 210 -16.52 -8.71 -4.12
N LYS A 211 -16.47 -8.77 -5.45
CA LYS A 211 -16.67 -10.01 -6.20
C LYS A 211 -15.58 -11.05 -5.90
N ALA A 212 -14.31 -10.65 -5.84
CA ALA A 212 -13.22 -11.56 -5.51
C ALA A 212 -13.32 -12.10 -4.08
N MET A 213 -13.73 -11.25 -3.12
CA MET A 213 -13.99 -11.67 -1.75
C MET A 213 -15.20 -12.61 -1.64
N GLU A 214 -16.27 -12.37 -2.40
CA GLU A 214 -17.39 -13.30 -2.47
C GLU A 214 -16.99 -14.66 -3.08
N ASP A 215 -16.23 -14.65 -4.15
CA ASP A 215 -15.76 -15.87 -4.80
C ASP A 215 -14.82 -16.68 -3.91
N TYR A 216 -13.98 -16.00 -3.12
CA TYR A 216 -13.15 -16.63 -2.07
C TYR A 216 -14.03 -17.25 -0.96
N LYS A 217 -14.98 -16.49 -0.40
CA LYS A 217 -15.91 -16.98 0.64
C LYS A 217 -16.78 -18.15 0.14
N LYS A 218 -17.10 -18.18 -1.14
CA LYS A 218 -17.89 -19.26 -1.77
C LYS A 218 -17.02 -20.45 -2.20
N GLY A 219 -15.72 -20.45 -1.92
CA GLY A 219 -14.79 -21.53 -2.27
C GLY A 219 -14.61 -21.73 -3.78
N LYS A 220 -14.96 -20.73 -4.59
CA LYS A 220 -14.80 -20.77 -6.05
C LYS A 220 -13.37 -20.48 -6.51
N LEU A 221 -12.57 -19.83 -5.70
CA LEU A 221 -11.13 -19.72 -5.85
C LEU A 221 -10.50 -20.94 -5.18
N LYS A 222 -10.35 -22.02 -5.94
CA LYS A 222 -9.51 -23.16 -5.55
C LYS A 222 -8.06 -22.78 -5.84
N LEU A 223 -7.23 -22.93 -4.83
CA LEU A 223 -5.78 -22.95 -4.95
C LEU A 223 -5.32 -24.17 -5.74
#